data_65d2e10f06db27cd9bd87f5ab18886ab
#
_entry.id   65d2e10f06db27cd9bd87f5ab18886ab
#
_cell.length_a   1.000
_cell.length_b   1.000
_cell.length_c   1.000
_cell.angle_alpha   90.00
_cell.angle_beta   90.00
_cell.angle_gamma   90.00
#
_symmetry.space_group_name_H-M   'P 1'
#
loop_
_entity.id
_entity.type
_entity.pdbx_description
1 polymer ?
#
loop_
_entity_poly.entity_id
_entity_poly.type
_entity_poly.pdbx_seq_one_letter_code
_entity_poly.pdbx_strand_id
1 'polypeptide(L)'
;MDVDEMSAAAGAWTPGMVAEELGVSPVTLRTWASRYGVGPSLRAEGRHRRYSDADVRRLQHMQRLIGRGIRAREAAAAVFSGADEALPEVSPDRRVDELEQASEDLEFPAIAALLDETLDVMGAAKMWTEVLLPILRNLGGRWLRGDVCFESEWALTTEVSFALQRYVARFAAVRTDRPVLVACCPEERHSLPVEVLRASLVEAGIPAVYLGPMVPAETTAGMVARLEPALVVLWSMSPATVDLLLCRRLQRKGFAVAVAGPGWEGLDLRGAPWVDDLAGALDLAAERSKA
;
A
#
# COMPACT_ATOMS: atom_id res chain seq x y z
N MET A 1 -5.18 -48.18 4.85
CA MET A 1 -5.38 -46.81 5.42
C MET A 1 -4.62 -45.92 4.50
N ASP A 2 -5.37 -45.37 3.53
CA ASP A 2 -4.86 -44.75 2.32
C ASP A 2 -4.20 -43.38 2.59
N VAL A 3 -3.04 -43.16 1.98
CA VAL A 3 -2.25 -41.93 2.02
C VAL A 3 -2.99 -40.74 1.34
N ASP A 4 -4.03 -41.06 0.55
CA ASP A 4 -4.88 -40.08 -0.14
C ASP A 4 -5.92 -39.40 0.77
N GLU A 5 -6.30 -39.98 1.90
CA GLU A 5 -7.25 -39.38 2.86
C GLU A 5 -6.61 -38.29 3.76
N MET A 6 -5.28 -38.33 3.92
CA MET A 6 -4.57 -37.30 4.71
C MET A 6 -4.29 -35.98 3.95
N SER A 7 -4.38 -35.99 2.62
CA SER A 7 -4.15 -34.80 1.78
C SER A 7 -5.39 -33.90 1.65
N ALA A 8 -6.58 -34.39 1.96
CA ALA A 8 -7.83 -33.62 1.84
C ALA A 8 -8.18 -32.75 3.05
N ALA A 9 -7.44 -32.86 4.15
CA ALA A 9 -7.69 -32.09 5.39
C ALA A 9 -6.85 -30.80 5.52
N ALA A 10 -5.86 -30.61 4.67
CA ALA A 10 -5.03 -29.39 4.65
C ALA A 10 -5.71 -28.35 3.75
N GLY A 11 -6.43 -27.37 4.33
CA GLY A 11 -7.00 -26.24 3.60
C GLY A 11 -8.51 -26.03 3.70
N ALA A 12 -9.18 -26.63 4.68
CA ALA A 12 -10.62 -26.42 4.86
C ALA A 12 -10.93 -25.27 5.83
N TRP A 13 -11.25 -24.09 5.30
CA TRP A 13 -11.59 -22.90 6.07
C TRP A 13 -12.99 -22.97 6.67
N THR A 14 -13.13 -22.53 7.93
CA THR A 14 -14.46 -22.31 8.53
C THR A 14 -15.07 -21.01 8.02
N PRO A 15 -16.42 -20.87 8.04
CA PRO A 15 -17.06 -19.59 7.70
C PRO A 15 -16.58 -18.40 8.54
N GLY A 16 -16.20 -18.64 9.79
CA GLY A 16 -15.65 -17.61 10.67
C GLY A 16 -14.25 -17.16 10.22
N MET A 17 -13.35 -18.08 9.92
CA MET A 17 -12.00 -17.77 9.39
C MET A 17 -12.08 -17.01 8.07
N VAL A 18 -12.97 -17.42 7.15
CA VAL A 18 -13.16 -16.72 5.87
C VAL A 18 -13.73 -15.31 6.08
N ALA A 19 -14.66 -15.15 7.02
CA ALA A 19 -15.22 -13.83 7.34
C ALA A 19 -14.16 -12.89 7.90
N GLU A 20 -13.29 -13.39 8.76
CA GLU A 20 -12.15 -12.66 9.35
C GLU A 20 -11.11 -12.32 8.27
N GLU A 21 -10.70 -13.28 7.47
CA GLU A 21 -9.75 -13.10 6.36
C GLU A 21 -10.20 -12.03 5.35
N LEU A 22 -11.50 -12.04 5.02
CA LEU A 22 -12.07 -11.09 4.06
C LEU A 22 -12.53 -9.77 4.70
N GLY A 23 -12.49 -9.63 6.02
CA GLY A 23 -13.02 -8.45 6.71
C GLY A 23 -14.52 -8.23 6.49
N VAL A 24 -15.30 -9.30 6.24
CA VAL A 24 -16.75 -9.22 6.00
C VAL A 24 -17.55 -9.94 7.08
N SER A 25 -18.84 -9.58 7.21
CA SER A 25 -19.68 -10.29 8.17
C SER A 25 -20.02 -11.72 7.72
N PRO A 26 -20.18 -12.68 8.64
CA PRO A 26 -20.68 -14.03 8.29
C PRO A 26 -22.06 -14.01 7.58
N VAL A 27 -22.83 -12.95 7.77
CA VAL A 27 -24.11 -12.73 7.07
C VAL A 27 -23.86 -12.41 5.60
N THR A 28 -22.82 -11.59 5.30
CA THR A 28 -22.41 -11.26 3.94
C THR A 28 -22.02 -12.52 3.18
N LEU A 29 -21.19 -13.39 3.77
CA LEU A 29 -20.79 -14.66 3.17
C LEU A 29 -21.99 -15.58 2.88
N ARG A 30 -22.94 -15.65 3.80
CA ARG A 30 -24.19 -16.41 3.60
C ARG A 30 -25.02 -15.84 2.46
N THR A 31 -25.09 -14.52 2.36
CA THR A 31 -25.80 -13.84 1.27
C THR A 31 -25.14 -14.11 -0.08
N TRP A 32 -23.83 -14.04 -0.16
CA TRP A 32 -23.09 -14.35 -1.38
C TRP A 32 -23.28 -15.81 -1.81
N ALA A 33 -23.22 -16.75 -0.86
CA ALA A 33 -23.48 -18.16 -1.13
C ALA A 33 -24.94 -18.41 -1.60
N SER A 34 -25.95 -17.79 -0.94
CA SER A 34 -27.36 -18.07 -1.23
C SER A 34 -27.89 -17.35 -2.46
N ARG A 35 -27.47 -16.09 -2.71
CA ARG A 35 -27.99 -15.27 -3.81
C ARG A 35 -27.19 -15.39 -5.09
N TYR A 36 -25.89 -15.65 -4.97
CA TYR A 36 -24.96 -15.60 -6.11
C TYR A 36 -24.20 -16.91 -6.32
N GLY A 37 -24.38 -17.91 -5.45
CA GLY A 37 -23.72 -19.20 -5.56
C GLY A 37 -22.25 -19.20 -5.16
N VAL A 38 -21.67 -18.04 -4.78
CA VAL A 38 -20.26 -17.95 -4.37
C VAL A 38 -20.14 -18.34 -2.90
N GLY A 39 -19.91 -19.62 -2.65
CA GLY A 39 -19.91 -20.20 -1.30
C GLY A 39 -19.07 -21.47 -1.19
N PRO A 40 -19.15 -22.19 -0.06
CA PRO A 40 -18.32 -23.33 0.24
C PRO A 40 -18.60 -24.50 -0.69
N SER A 41 -17.55 -25.05 -1.33
CA SER A 41 -17.61 -26.22 -2.22
C SER A 41 -17.43 -27.54 -1.48
N LEU A 42 -16.81 -27.55 -0.31
CA LEU A 42 -16.52 -28.74 0.45
C LEU A 42 -17.66 -29.10 1.40
N ARG A 43 -18.00 -30.39 1.47
CA ARG A 43 -18.89 -30.95 2.47
C ARG A 43 -18.10 -31.89 3.38
N ALA A 44 -17.94 -31.51 4.64
CA ALA A 44 -17.42 -32.45 5.65
C ALA A 44 -18.53 -33.39 6.11
N GLU A 45 -18.22 -34.65 6.36
CA GLU A 45 -19.10 -35.59 7.03
C GLU A 45 -19.49 -34.99 8.39
N GLY A 46 -20.79 -34.74 8.60
CA GLY A 46 -21.29 -34.17 9.87
C GLY A 46 -21.85 -32.74 9.81
N ARG A 47 -22.38 -32.26 8.68
CA ARG A 47 -23.19 -31.03 8.53
C ARG A 47 -22.49 -29.69 8.45
N HIS A 48 -21.18 -29.52 8.63
CA HIS A 48 -20.57 -28.21 8.52
C HIS A 48 -19.95 -27.99 7.14
N ARG A 49 -20.43 -26.95 6.44
CA ARG A 49 -19.86 -26.50 5.17
C ARG A 49 -18.47 -25.90 5.40
N ARG A 50 -17.51 -26.24 4.56
CA ARG A 50 -16.16 -25.75 4.59
C ARG A 50 -15.80 -25.11 3.26
N TYR A 51 -14.96 -24.10 3.30
CA TYR A 51 -14.42 -23.42 2.14
C TYR A 51 -13.07 -24.02 1.80
N SER A 52 -12.84 -24.32 0.54
CA SER A 52 -11.51 -24.63 0.00
C SER A 52 -10.73 -23.35 -0.23
N ASP A 53 -9.40 -23.46 -0.43
CA ASP A 53 -8.58 -22.30 -0.83
C ASP A 53 -9.07 -21.69 -2.14
N ALA A 54 -9.59 -22.49 -3.06
CA ALA A 54 -10.21 -22.03 -4.30
C ALA A 54 -11.50 -21.21 -4.03
N ASP A 55 -12.30 -21.60 -3.02
CA ASP A 55 -13.48 -20.81 -2.64
C ASP A 55 -13.07 -19.48 -2.03
N VAL A 56 -12.03 -19.46 -1.19
CA VAL A 56 -11.51 -18.22 -0.59
C VAL A 56 -11.00 -17.28 -1.68
N ARG A 57 -10.20 -17.78 -2.63
CA ARG A 57 -9.74 -16.97 -3.78
C ARG A 57 -10.91 -16.40 -4.60
N ARG A 58 -11.96 -17.20 -4.85
CA ARG A 58 -13.17 -16.72 -5.56
C ARG A 58 -13.89 -15.61 -4.80
N LEU A 59 -14.01 -15.75 -3.48
CA LEU A 59 -14.62 -14.73 -2.63
C LEU A 59 -13.78 -13.45 -2.58
N GLN A 60 -12.46 -13.55 -2.50
CA GLN A 60 -11.54 -12.42 -2.58
C GLN A 60 -11.68 -11.70 -3.92
N HIS A 61 -11.76 -12.45 -5.03
CA HIS A 61 -11.97 -11.88 -6.36
C HIS A 61 -13.32 -11.16 -6.45
N MET A 62 -14.41 -11.78 -5.99
CA MET A 62 -15.73 -11.14 -5.95
C MET A 62 -15.71 -9.84 -5.12
N GLN A 63 -15.04 -9.86 -3.98
CA GLN A 63 -14.91 -8.69 -3.11
C GLN A 63 -14.16 -7.54 -3.80
N ARG A 64 -13.05 -7.85 -4.47
CA ARG A 64 -12.32 -6.85 -5.27
C ARG A 64 -13.19 -6.22 -6.35
N LEU A 65 -13.96 -7.01 -7.10
CA LEU A 65 -14.87 -6.51 -8.13
C LEU A 65 -15.97 -5.61 -7.54
N ILE A 66 -16.52 -5.98 -6.38
CA ILE A 66 -17.51 -5.16 -5.66
C ILE A 66 -16.87 -3.86 -5.17
N GLY A 67 -15.65 -3.91 -4.64
CA GLY A 67 -14.87 -2.73 -4.23
C GLY A 67 -14.60 -1.74 -5.38
N ARG A 68 -14.55 -2.24 -6.62
CA ARG A 68 -14.48 -1.45 -7.86
C ARG A 68 -15.84 -0.89 -8.33
N GLY A 69 -16.90 -1.06 -7.54
CA GLY A 69 -18.24 -0.58 -7.91
C GLY A 69 -19.03 -1.51 -8.83
N ILE A 70 -18.50 -2.70 -9.16
CA ILE A 70 -19.25 -3.71 -9.92
C ILE A 70 -20.34 -4.28 -9.04
N ARG A 71 -21.56 -4.40 -9.59
CA ARG A 71 -22.68 -4.94 -8.83
C ARG A 71 -22.41 -6.38 -8.42
N ALA A 72 -22.74 -6.75 -7.19
CA ALA A 72 -22.46 -8.08 -6.62
C ALA A 72 -22.90 -9.26 -7.51
N ARG A 73 -23.99 -9.09 -8.28
CA ARG A 73 -24.47 -10.09 -9.25
C ARG A 73 -23.52 -10.25 -10.45
N GLU A 74 -23.01 -9.15 -10.96
CA GLU A 74 -22.07 -9.12 -12.10
C GLU A 74 -20.71 -9.64 -11.66
N ALA A 75 -20.24 -9.23 -10.47
CA ALA A 75 -19.02 -9.73 -9.84
C ALA A 75 -19.07 -11.26 -9.64
N ALA A 76 -20.17 -11.79 -9.16
CA ALA A 76 -20.37 -13.24 -9.00
C ALA A 76 -20.40 -13.98 -10.35
N ALA A 77 -21.02 -13.41 -11.38
CA ALA A 77 -21.00 -14.00 -12.73
C ALA A 77 -19.57 -14.06 -13.31
N ALA A 78 -18.79 -13.02 -13.12
CA ALA A 78 -17.40 -12.97 -13.55
C ALA A 78 -16.54 -14.05 -12.88
N VAL A 79 -16.75 -14.30 -11.60
CA VAL A 79 -16.03 -15.33 -10.82
C VAL A 79 -16.33 -16.77 -11.30
N PHE A 80 -17.53 -17.01 -11.89
CA PHE A 80 -17.95 -18.35 -12.37
C PHE A 80 -17.75 -18.57 -13.86
N SER A 81 -17.60 -17.52 -14.67
CA SER A 81 -17.46 -17.65 -16.11
C SER A 81 -16.14 -18.30 -16.56
N GLY A 82 -15.34 -18.77 -15.62
CA GLY A 82 -14.05 -19.37 -15.95
C GLY A 82 -13.07 -18.38 -16.58
N ALA A 83 -13.42 -17.10 -16.58
CA ALA A 83 -12.46 -16.04 -16.53
C ALA A 83 -11.73 -16.12 -15.18
N ASP A 84 -11.05 -17.22 -14.97
CA ASP A 84 -9.75 -17.28 -14.34
C ASP A 84 -8.82 -16.58 -15.36
N GLU A 85 -9.25 -15.40 -15.78
CA GLU A 85 -8.31 -14.39 -16.18
C GLU A 85 -7.50 -14.20 -14.90
N ALA A 86 -6.39 -14.89 -14.82
CA ALA A 86 -5.23 -14.35 -14.17
C ALA A 86 -5.36 -12.86 -14.39
N LEU A 87 -5.59 -12.08 -13.32
CA LEU A 87 -5.62 -10.62 -13.40
C LEU A 87 -4.59 -10.29 -14.45
N PRO A 88 -4.93 -9.65 -15.58
CA PRO A 88 -4.01 -9.53 -16.68
C PRO A 88 -2.69 -9.18 -16.04
N GLU A 89 -1.68 -10.02 -16.25
CA GLU A 89 -0.39 -9.83 -15.59
C GLU A 89 0.02 -8.44 -16.08
N VAL A 90 -0.18 -7.45 -15.22
CA VAL A 90 0.13 -6.06 -15.57
C VAL A 90 1.64 -6.07 -15.68
N SER A 91 2.12 -6.22 -16.90
CA SER A 91 3.54 -6.10 -17.16
C SER A 91 3.96 -4.71 -16.68
N PRO A 92 4.90 -4.59 -15.73
CA PRO A 92 5.37 -3.29 -15.26
C PRO A 92 5.78 -2.38 -16.42
N ASP A 93 6.51 -2.90 -17.42
CA ASP A 93 6.96 -2.12 -18.58
C ASP A 93 5.78 -1.54 -19.38
N ARG A 94 4.77 -2.36 -19.66
CA ARG A 94 3.57 -1.89 -20.34
C ARG A 94 2.84 -0.81 -19.52
N ARG A 95 2.78 -0.95 -18.21
CA ARG A 95 2.14 0.03 -17.33
C ARG A 95 2.92 1.35 -17.28
N VAL A 96 4.25 1.27 -17.34
CA VAL A 96 5.12 2.44 -17.50
C VAL A 96 4.76 3.20 -18.77
N ASP A 97 4.73 2.51 -19.93
CA ASP A 97 4.39 3.13 -21.22
C ASP A 97 2.98 3.76 -21.21
N GLU A 98 1.97 3.05 -20.67
CA GLU A 98 0.59 3.53 -20.59
C GLU A 98 0.47 4.80 -19.71
N LEU A 99 1.15 4.83 -18.56
CA LEU A 99 1.13 5.98 -17.66
C LEU A 99 1.94 7.16 -18.21
N GLU A 100 3.07 6.92 -18.85
CA GLU A 100 3.85 7.98 -19.50
C GLU A 100 3.01 8.62 -20.61
N GLN A 101 2.39 7.83 -21.49
CA GLN A 101 1.54 8.34 -22.55
C GLN A 101 0.34 9.14 -22.02
N ALA A 102 -0.42 8.58 -21.06
CA ALA A 102 -1.57 9.26 -20.46
C ALA A 102 -1.17 10.57 -19.77
N SER A 103 0.04 10.62 -19.18
CA SER A 103 0.58 11.81 -18.53
C SER A 103 1.00 12.87 -19.55
N GLU A 104 1.59 12.48 -20.67
CA GLU A 104 1.95 13.38 -21.77
C GLU A 104 0.70 13.99 -22.43
N ASP A 105 -0.37 13.21 -22.56
CA ASP A 105 -1.64 13.65 -23.11
C ASP A 105 -2.54 14.39 -22.09
N LEU A 106 -2.10 14.50 -20.83
CA LEU A 106 -2.82 15.11 -19.69
C LEU A 106 -4.20 14.47 -19.46
N GLU A 107 -4.32 13.17 -19.70
CA GLU A 107 -5.56 12.41 -19.53
C GLU A 107 -5.77 11.98 -18.04
N PHE A 108 -6.06 12.93 -17.17
CA PHE A 108 -6.21 12.69 -15.72
C PHE A 108 -7.11 11.50 -15.35
N PRO A 109 -8.30 11.30 -16.00
CA PRO A 109 -9.12 10.13 -15.69
C PRO A 109 -8.45 8.80 -16.06
N ALA A 110 -7.66 8.77 -17.14
CA ALA A 110 -6.93 7.57 -17.56
C ALA A 110 -5.78 7.28 -16.60
N ILE A 111 -5.01 8.31 -16.21
CA ILE A 111 -3.94 8.19 -15.19
C ILE A 111 -4.53 7.61 -13.89
N ALA A 112 -5.63 8.19 -13.39
CA ALA A 112 -6.28 7.73 -12.16
C ALA A 112 -6.70 6.26 -12.24
N ALA A 113 -7.35 5.84 -13.34
CA ALA A 113 -7.79 4.46 -13.55
C ALA A 113 -6.62 3.48 -13.62
N LEU A 114 -5.56 3.82 -14.36
CA LEU A 114 -4.35 3.02 -14.48
C LEU A 114 -3.64 2.84 -13.12
N LEU A 115 -3.55 3.89 -12.32
CA LEU A 115 -2.96 3.85 -10.97
C LEU A 115 -3.80 3.00 -10.02
N ASP A 116 -5.12 3.17 -10.00
CA ASP A 116 -6.02 2.39 -9.15
C ASP A 116 -5.94 0.89 -9.49
N GLU A 117 -5.93 0.54 -10.79
CA GLU A 117 -5.75 -0.84 -11.25
C GLU A 117 -4.38 -1.40 -10.86
N THR A 118 -3.31 -0.60 -10.99
CA THR A 118 -1.95 -1.01 -10.63
C THR A 118 -1.83 -1.29 -9.14
N LEU A 119 -2.38 -0.42 -8.29
CA LEU A 119 -2.45 -0.62 -6.85
C LEU A 119 -3.23 -1.89 -6.48
N ASP A 120 -4.34 -2.15 -7.18
CA ASP A 120 -5.16 -3.35 -6.94
C ASP A 120 -4.42 -4.65 -7.26
N VAL A 121 -3.57 -4.64 -8.28
CA VAL A 121 -2.88 -5.85 -8.78
C VAL A 121 -1.59 -6.09 -8.00
N MET A 122 -0.77 -5.08 -7.78
CA MET A 122 0.57 -5.27 -7.24
C MET A 122 0.85 -4.61 -5.89
N GLY A 123 -0.08 -3.79 -5.38
CA GLY A 123 0.09 -3.05 -4.12
C GLY A 123 1.02 -1.85 -4.24
N ALA A 124 1.10 -1.06 -3.15
CA ALA A 124 1.79 0.22 -3.16
C ALA A 124 3.31 0.09 -3.32
N ALA A 125 3.92 -0.89 -2.66
CA ALA A 125 5.37 -1.06 -2.70
C ALA A 125 5.88 -1.46 -4.09
N LYS A 126 5.23 -2.44 -4.75
CA LYS A 126 5.62 -2.86 -6.09
C LYS A 126 5.30 -1.80 -7.13
N MET A 127 4.12 -1.16 -7.06
CA MET A 127 3.81 -0.03 -7.94
C MET A 127 4.92 1.03 -7.88
N TRP A 128 5.41 1.35 -6.68
CA TRP A 128 6.51 2.30 -6.53
C TRP A 128 7.78 1.83 -7.23
N THR A 129 8.25 0.62 -6.92
CA THR A 129 9.56 0.15 -7.37
C THR A 129 9.59 -0.24 -8.85
N GLU A 130 8.51 -0.85 -9.36
CA GLU A 130 8.48 -1.44 -10.69
C GLU A 130 7.83 -0.52 -11.76
N VAL A 131 7.05 0.48 -11.34
CA VAL A 131 6.34 1.37 -12.25
C VAL A 131 6.73 2.83 -12.05
N LEU A 132 6.51 3.40 -10.86
CA LEU A 132 6.67 4.84 -10.65
C LEU A 132 8.13 5.28 -10.65
N LEU A 133 9.05 4.55 -10.01
CA LEU A 133 10.48 4.90 -10.02
C LEU A 133 11.09 4.92 -11.42
N PRO A 134 10.82 3.96 -12.32
CA PRO A 134 11.24 4.03 -13.71
C PRO A 134 10.75 5.31 -14.41
N ILE A 135 9.45 5.64 -14.31
CA ILE A 135 8.88 6.84 -14.91
C ILE A 135 9.54 8.11 -14.37
N LEU A 136 9.63 8.25 -13.03
CA LEU A 136 10.20 9.44 -12.40
C LEU A 136 11.70 9.63 -12.75
N ARG A 137 12.46 8.53 -12.87
CA ARG A 137 13.86 8.58 -13.32
C ARG A 137 13.97 9.00 -14.78
N ASN A 138 13.08 8.51 -15.64
CA ASN A 138 13.03 8.90 -17.04
C ASN A 138 12.71 10.39 -17.20
N LEU A 139 11.68 10.88 -16.48
CA LEU A 139 11.30 12.30 -16.45
C LEU A 139 12.45 13.18 -15.96
N GLY A 140 13.12 12.80 -14.87
CA GLY A 140 14.30 13.51 -14.38
C GLY A 140 15.47 13.54 -15.38
N GLY A 141 15.70 12.46 -16.12
CA GLY A 141 16.67 12.38 -17.21
C GLY A 141 16.30 13.27 -18.39
N ARG A 142 15.02 13.37 -18.76
CA ARG A 142 14.51 14.27 -19.80
C ARG A 142 14.70 15.74 -19.41
N TRP A 143 14.40 16.07 -18.18
CA TRP A 143 14.62 17.42 -17.64
C TRP A 143 16.09 17.86 -17.76
N LEU A 144 17.03 17.01 -17.40
CA LEU A 144 18.47 17.31 -17.53
C LEU A 144 18.93 17.54 -18.99
N ARG A 145 18.21 16.99 -19.98
CA ARG A 145 18.46 17.21 -21.41
C ARG A 145 17.75 18.43 -21.98
N GLY A 146 16.92 19.11 -21.18
CA GLY A 146 16.13 20.25 -21.63
C GLY A 146 14.81 19.87 -22.34
N ASP A 147 14.46 18.59 -22.35
CA ASP A 147 13.17 18.07 -22.83
C ASP A 147 12.14 18.16 -21.67
N VAL A 148 11.63 19.35 -21.45
CA VAL A 148 10.84 19.61 -20.25
C VAL A 148 9.37 19.24 -20.50
N CYS A 149 8.81 18.39 -19.64
CA CYS A 149 7.38 18.09 -19.53
C CYS A 149 6.94 18.25 -18.08
N PHE A 150 7.04 19.47 -17.52
CA PHE A 150 6.60 19.74 -16.15
C PHE A 150 5.13 19.38 -15.94
N GLU A 151 4.31 19.64 -16.96
CA GLU A 151 2.88 19.39 -16.92
C GLU A 151 2.58 17.89 -16.77
N SER A 152 3.31 17.04 -17.50
CA SER A 152 3.16 15.58 -17.44
C SER A 152 3.59 15.04 -16.06
N GLU A 153 4.73 15.51 -15.53
CA GLU A 153 5.20 15.16 -14.19
C GLU A 153 4.19 15.59 -13.14
N TRP A 154 3.67 16.82 -13.26
CA TRP A 154 2.68 17.34 -12.32
C TRP A 154 1.37 16.56 -12.35
N ALA A 155 0.86 16.24 -13.54
CA ALA A 155 -0.33 15.43 -13.73
C ALA A 155 -0.17 14.06 -13.07
N LEU A 156 0.93 13.35 -13.38
CA LEU A 156 1.21 12.03 -12.81
C LEU A 156 1.35 12.09 -11.28
N THR A 157 2.20 12.95 -10.76
CA THR A 157 2.49 12.99 -9.31
C THR A 157 1.28 13.39 -8.50
N THR A 158 0.43 14.27 -9.01
CA THR A 158 -0.84 14.65 -8.38
C THR A 158 -1.80 13.47 -8.32
N GLU A 159 -1.99 12.75 -9.44
CA GLU A 159 -2.88 11.59 -9.47
C GLU A 159 -2.34 10.43 -8.64
N VAL A 160 -1.02 10.23 -8.57
CA VAL A 160 -0.40 9.25 -7.66
C VAL A 160 -0.76 9.55 -6.20
N SER A 161 -0.63 10.79 -5.76
CA SER A 161 -1.02 11.17 -4.39
C SER A 161 -2.51 10.87 -4.13
N PHE A 162 -3.40 11.21 -5.05
CA PHE A 162 -4.83 10.90 -4.92
C PHE A 162 -5.12 9.40 -4.92
N ALA A 163 -4.48 8.63 -5.80
CA ALA A 163 -4.63 7.18 -5.86
C ALA A 163 -4.17 6.51 -4.55
N LEU A 164 -3.01 6.91 -4.01
CA LEU A 164 -2.52 6.41 -2.72
C LEU A 164 -3.48 6.75 -1.56
N GLN A 165 -4.08 7.93 -1.54
CA GLN A 165 -5.07 8.30 -0.53
C GLN A 165 -6.34 7.45 -0.65
N ARG A 166 -6.87 7.25 -1.86
CA ARG A 166 -8.01 6.36 -2.10
C ARG A 166 -7.69 4.92 -1.70
N TYR A 167 -6.48 4.46 -2.03
CA TYR A 167 -6.02 3.12 -1.69
C TYR A 167 -5.98 2.90 -0.18
N VAL A 168 -5.33 3.79 0.56
CA VAL A 168 -5.26 3.71 2.04
C VAL A 168 -6.65 3.72 2.69
N ALA A 169 -7.60 4.49 2.14
CA ALA A 169 -8.95 4.56 2.69
C ALA A 169 -9.74 3.24 2.59
N ARG A 170 -9.28 2.26 1.83
CA ARG A 170 -9.89 0.93 1.71
C ARG A 170 -9.58 0.01 2.88
N PHE A 171 -8.49 0.27 3.59
CA PHE A 171 -8.05 -0.55 4.71
C PHE A 171 -8.77 -0.11 5.98
N ALA A 172 -9.20 -1.09 6.79
CA ALA A 172 -9.79 -0.79 8.08
C ALA A 172 -8.76 -0.07 8.95
N ALA A 173 -9.19 1.00 9.60
CA ALA A 173 -8.32 1.72 10.53
C ALA A 173 -7.96 0.81 11.71
N VAL A 174 -6.73 0.32 11.74
CA VAL A 174 -6.19 -0.37 12.91
C VAL A 174 -5.95 0.67 14.00
N ARG A 175 -6.69 0.55 15.10
CA ARG A 175 -6.48 1.42 16.26
C ARG A 175 -5.24 0.97 17.01
N THR A 176 -4.30 1.88 17.20
CA THR A 176 -3.13 1.70 18.05
C THR A 176 -2.85 2.98 18.79
N ASP A 177 -2.28 2.85 19.98
CA ASP A 177 -1.83 4.00 20.77
C ASP A 177 -0.44 4.48 20.30
N ARG A 178 0.27 3.68 19.48
CA ARG A 178 1.64 3.96 19.03
C ARG A 178 1.80 3.70 17.52
N PRO A 179 1.31 4.59 16.63
CA PRO A 179 1.47 4.43 15.19
C PRO A 179 2.92 4.66 14.74
N VAL A 180 3.25 4.26 13.50
CA VAL A 180 4.43 4.78 12.81
C VAL A 180 4.11 6.18 12.30
N LEU A 181 4.95 7.16 12.62
CA LEU A 181 4.80 8.52 12.09
C LEU A 181 5.77 8.73 10.95
N VAL A 182 5.28 9.07 9.78
CA VAL A 182 6.08 9.36 8.59
C VAL A 182 5.93 10.83 8.22
N ALA A 183 7.04 11.53 8.04
CA ALA A 183 7.05 12.98 7.77
C ALA A 183 8.19 13.36 6.85
N CYS A 184 7.94 14.35 6.00
CA CYS A 184 9.01 15.07 5.32
C CYS A 184 9.73 16.01 6.30
N CYS A 185 11.02 16.27 6.06
CA CYS A 185 11.70 17.40 6.71
C CYS A 185 11.00 18.72 6.35
N PRO A 186 11.14 19.79 7.18
CA PRO A 186 10.31 20.99 7.05
C PRO A 186 10.35 21.68 5.68
N GLU A 187 11.49 21.68 5.01
CA GLU A 187 11.65 22.30 3.69
C GLU A 187 11.49 21.31 2.53
N GLU A 188 11.18 20.04 2.83
CA GLU A 188 11.08 18.99 1.83
C GLU A 188 9.70 18.97 1.16
N ARG A 189 9.70 19.00 -0.18
CA ARG A 189 8.50 18.99 -1.03
C ARG A 189 8.23 17.66 -1.70
N HIS A 190 9.25 16.81 -1.84
CA HIS A 190 9.13 15.51 -2.50
C HIS A 190 8.46 14.51 -1.56
N SER A 191 7.13 14.53 -1.51
CA SER A 191 6.35 13.76 -0.54
C SER A 191 5.97 12.35 -1.01
N LEU A 192 6.00 12.06 -2.30
CA LEU A 192 5.55 10.77 -2.82
C LEU A 192 6.22 9.54 -2.15
N PRO A 193 7.54 9.51 -1.89
CA PRO A 193 8.14 8.37 -1.21
C PRO A 193 7.55 8.10 0.17
N VAL A 194 7.18 9.17 0.89
CA VAL A 194 6.57 9.07 2.23
C VAL A 194 5.10 8.65 2.16
N GLU A 195 4.38 9.10 1.13
CA GLU A 195 3.00 8.68 0.86
C GLU A 195 2.93 7.20 0.50
N VAL A 196 3.87 6.74 -0.34
CA VAL A 196 4.02 5.31 -0.67
C VAL A 196 4.38 4.50 0.55
N LEU A 197 5.33 4.95 1.38
CA LEU A 197 5.69 4.27 2.63
C LEU A 197 4.45 4.14 3.54
N ARG A 198 3.69 5.23 3.71
CA ARG A 198 2.42 5.16 4.46
C ARG A 198 1.46 4.14 3.89
N ALA A 199 1.24 4.16 2.57
CA ALA A 199 0.31 3.24 1.92
C ALA A 199 0.74 1.79 2.10
N SER A 200 2.04 1.49 1.93
CA SER A 200 2.60 0.15 2.12
C SER A 200 2.53 -0.33 3.57
N LEU A 201 2.73 0.57 4.55
CA LEU A 201 2.56 0.25 5.98
C LEU A 201 1.12 -0.12 6.29
N VAL A 202 0.16 0.68 5.83
CA VAL A 202 -1.28 0.44 6.06
C VAL A 202 -1.73 -0.85 5.37
N GLU A 203 -1.26 -1.11 4.16
CA GLU A 203 -1.49 -2.37 3.42
C GLU A 203 -0.98 -3.58 4.21
N ALA A 204 0.17 -3.46 4.86
CA ALA A 204 0.75 -4.48 5.74
C ALA A 204 0.08 -4.55 7.13
N GLY A 205 -0.99 -3.80 7.38
CA GLY A 205 -1.69 -3.76 8.67
C GLY A 205 -0.95 -2.97 9.76
N ILE A 206 0.05 -2.18 9.41
CA ILE A 206 0.82 -1.35 10.34
C ILE A 206 0.21 0.07 10.35
N PRO A 207 -0.35 0.52 11.48
CA PRO A 207 -0.93 1.86 11.57
C PRO A 207 0.11 2.95 11.33
N ALA A 208 -0.13 3.83 10.37
CA ALA A 208 0.79 4.89 9.99
C ALA A 208 0.08 6.25 9.89
N VAL A 209 0.72 7.27 10.45
CA VAL A 209 0.30 8.67 10.37
C VAL A 209 1.28 9.43 9.47
N TYR A 210 0.75 10.07 8.44
CA TYR A 210 1.51 10.94 7.54
C TYR A 210 1.15 12.40 7.78
N LEU A 211 2.15 13.25 7.95
CA LEU A 211 1.94 14.66 8.29
C LEU A 211 1.87 15.60 7.06
N GLY A 212 2.22 15.10 5.88
CA GLY A 212 2.32 15.93 4.68
C GLY A 212 3.73 16.52 4.45
N PRO A 213 3.94 17.21 3.31
CA PRO A 213 5.16 17.93 3.02
C PRO A 213 5.23 19.27 3.77
N MET A 214 6.44 19.81 3.94
CA MET A 214 6.68 21.16 4.44
C MET A 214 6.07 21.46 5.83
N VAL A 215 5.89 20.45 6.67
CA VAL A 215 5.39 20.65 8.04
C VAL A 215 6.48 21.25 8.91
N PRO A 216 6.24 22.38 9.59
CA PRO A 216 7.25 23.00 10.46
C PRO A 216 7.79 22.05 11.52
N ALA A 217 9.09 22.12 11.83
CA ALA A 217 9.76 21.26 12.80
C ALA A 217 9.05 21.23 14.17
N GLU A 218 8.57 22.37 14.63
CA GLU A 218 7.84 22.48 15.90
C GLU A 218 6.50 21.73 15.87
N THR A 219 5.79 21.76 14.74
CA THR A 219 4.54 21.02 14.56
C THR A 219 4.82 19.52 14.56
N THR A 220 5.84 19.07 13.80
CA THR A 220 6.26 17.66 13.79
C THR A 220 6.65 17.20 15.20
N ALA A 221 7.47 17.97 15.92
CA ALA A 221 7.87 17.61 17.28
C ALA A 221 6.68 17.60 18.26
N GLY A 222 5.72 18.50 18.09
CA GLY A 222 4.48 18.52 18.88
C GLY A 222 3.58 17.30 18.60
N MET A 223 3.45 16.90 17.34
CA MET A 223 2.69 15.70 16.97
C MET A 223 3.34 14.43 17.50
N VAL A 224 4.68 14.30 17.39
CA VAL A 224 5.43 13.18 17.95
C VAL A 224 5.23 13.08 19.47
N ALA A 225 5.28 14.20 20.18
CA ALA A 225 5.08 14.22 21.64
C ALA A 225 3.65 13.84 22.07
N ARG A 226 2.65 14.07 21.22
CA ARG A 226 1.24 13.73 21.52
C ARG A 226 0.85 12.32 21.12
N LEU A 227 1.41 11.82 20.02
CA LEU A 227 1.09 10.50 19.46
C LEU A 227 1.97 9.38 20.02
N GLU A 228 3.12 9.74 20.61
CA GLU A 228 4.11 8.79 21.15
C GLU A 228 4.36 7.61 20.19
N PRO A 229 4.71 7.88 18.89
CA PRO A 229 4.78 6.84 17.89
C PRO A 229 5.81 5.76 18.22
N ALA A 230 5.59 4.55 17.72
CA ALA A 230 6.55 3.46 17.83
C ALA A 230 7.85 3.74 17.05
N LEU A 231 7.72 4.49 15.95
CA LEU A 231 8.83 4.92 15.10
C LEU A 231 8.45 6.25 14.43
N VAL A 232 9.42 7.16 14.34
CA VAL A 232 9.35 8.36 13.48
C VAL A 232 10.28 8.15 12.30
N VAL A 233 9.78 8.29 11.07
CA VAL A 233 10.58 8.28 9.84
C VAL A 233 10.62 9.69 9.28
N LEU A 234 11.81 10.29 9.17
CA LEU A 234 12.03 11.61 8.59
C LEU A 234 12.63 11.46 7.19
N TRP A 235 11.91 11.98 6.19
CA TRP A 235 12.33 11.92 4.80
C TRP A 235 12.99 13.22 4.34
N SER A 236 14.06 13.10 3.55
CA SER A 236 14.64 14.21 2.80
C SER A 236 15.27 13.71 1.50
N MET A 237 14.92 14.36 0.39
CA MET A 237 15.47 14.08 -0.94
C MET A 237 16.83 14.71 -1.15
N SER A 238 17.10 15.87 -0.52
CA SER A 238 18.30 16.67 -0.74
C SER A 238 18.99 17.01 0.58
N PRO A 239 20.33 17.06 0.61
CA PRO A 239 21.05 17.58 1.79
C PRO A 239 20.60 18.97 2.24
N ALA A 240 20.08 19.78 1.30
CA ALA A 240 19.60 21.14 1.58
C ALA A 240 18.30 21.15 2.42
N THR A 241 17.50 20.09 2.37
CA THR A 241 16.22 19.99 3.09
C THR A 241 16.31 19.18 4.37
N VAL A 242 17.49 18.61 4.71
CA VAL A 242 17.69 17.84 5.93
C VAL A 242 17.56 18.71 7.18
N ASP A 243 16.82 18.25 8.15
CA ASP A 243 16.74 18.86 9.49
C ASP A 243 17.38 17.94 10.57
N LEU A 244 18.71 18.02 10.68
CA LEU A 244 19.46 17.32 11.72
C LEU A 244 19.07 17.76 13.14
N LEU A 245 18.63 19.01 13.31
CA LEU A 245 18.25 19.53 14.63
C LEU A 245 16.96 18.87 15.11
N LEU A 246 15.97 18.74 14.22
CA LEU A 246 14.73 18.03 14.52
C LEU A 246 15.03 16.56 14.85
N CYS A 247 15.80 15.86 14.02
CA CYS A 247 16.19 14.46 14.25
C CYS A 247 16.83 14.28 15.65
N ARG A 248 17.87 15.06 15.95
CA ARG A 248 18.57 15.00 17.24
C ARG A 248 17.71 15.40 18.42
N ARG A 249 16.78 16.34 18.24
CA ARG A 249 15.83 16.76 19.26
C ARG A 249 14.89 15.63 19.64
N LEU A 250 14.36 14.90 18.65
CA LEU A 250 13.47 13.76 18.88
C LEU A 250 14.21 12.61 19.57
N GLN A 251 15.42 12.28 19.11
CA GLN A 251 16.28 11.27 19.77
C GLN A 251 16.56 11.60 21.24
N ARG A 252 16.92 12.86 21.54
CA ARG A 252 17.18 13.31 22.93
C ARG A 252 15.95 13.20 23.84
N LYS A 253 14.75 13.24 23.26
CA LYS A 253 13.51 13.01 23.99
C LYS A 253 13.13 11.54 24.15
N GLY A 254 13.97 10.62 23.65
CA GLY A 254 13.80 9.19 23.77
C GLY A 254 12.92 8.54 22.67
N PHE A 255 12.54 9.29 21.63
CA PHE A 255 11.79 8.71 20.53
C PHE A 255 12.70 7.89 19.59
N ALA A 256 12.18 6.76 19.10
CA ALA A 256 12.82 6.01 18.04
C ALA A 256 12.68 6.81 16.72
N VAL A 257 13.81 7.17 16.12
CA VAL A 257 13.86 7.95 14.87
C VAL A 257 14.68 7.19 13.86
N ALA A 258 14.14 7.02 12.66
CA ALA A 258 14.84 6.61 11.47
C ALA A 258 14.81 7.78 10.46
N VAL A 259 15.79 7.81 9.58
CA VAL A 259 15.86 8.79 8.49
C VAL A 259 15.86 8.06 7.16
N ALA A 260 15.23 8.64 6.15
CA ALA A 260 15.06 8.03 4.83
C ALA A 260 15.32 9.04 3.71
N GLY A 261 15.85 8.53 2.61
CA GLY A 261 16.15 9.30 1.41
C GLY A 261 17.60 9.73 1.28
N PRO A 262 18.00 10.15 0.05
CA PRO A 262 19.38 10.44 -0.28
C PRO A 262 19.96 11.69 0.40
N GLY A 263 19.09 12.60 0.87
CA GLY A 263 19.53 13.80 1.56
C GLY A 263 20.34 13.54 2.83
N TRP A 264 20.18 12.36 3.43
CA TRP A 264 20.84 11.98 4.68
C TRP A 264 22.20 11.28 4.49
N GLU A 265 22.56 10.97 3.25
CA GLU A 265 23.79 10.24 2.95
C GLU A 265 25.02 10.96 3.50
N GLY A 266 25.91 10.20 4.16
CA GLY A 266 27.18 10.72 4.69
C GLY A 266 27.08 11.58 5.94
N LEU A 267 25.90 11.79 6.52
CA LEU A 267 25.72 12.60 7.72
C LEU A 267 25.89 11.79 9.01
N ASP A 268 26.39 12.45 10.08
CA ASP A 268 26.45 11.87 11.43
C ASP A 268 25.04 11.84 12.05
N LEU A 269 24.38 10.68 11.99
CA LEU A 269 23.02 10.46 12.45
C LEU A 269 22.93 10.07 13.93
N ARG A 270 24.05 9.92 14.62
CA ARG A 270 24.13 9.56 16.06
C ARG A 270 23.25 8.36 16.44
N GLY A 271 23.30 7.32 15.62
CA GLY A 271 22.59 6.06 15.86
C GLY A 271 21.15 6.01 15.33
N ALA A 272 20.62 7.05 14.67
CA ALA A 272 19.41 6.88 13.88
C ALA A 272 19.70 5.99 12.67
N PRO A 273 18.95 4.90 12.44
CA PRO A 273 19.13 4.13 11.22
C PRO A 273 18.78 4.98 9.99
N TRP A 274 19.61 4.91 8.97
CA TRP A 274 19.31 5.42 7.65
C TRP A 274 18.79 4.28 6.79
N VAL A 275 17.63 4.47 6.22
CA VAL A 275 17.00 3.52 5.29
C VAL A 275 17.05 4.11 3.88
N ASP A 276 17.67 3.39 2.98
CA ASP A 276 17.93 3.81 1.61
C ASP A 276 16.87 3.31 0.62
N ASP A 277 16.05 2.34 1.04
CA ASP A 277 14.96 1.82 0.22
C ASP A 277 13.65 1.63 1.02
N LEU A 278 12.57 1.37 0.26
CA LEU A 278 11.24 1.18 0.83
C LEU A 278 11.15 -0.12 1.64
N ALA A 279 11.83 -1.18 1.21
CA ALA A 279 11.77 -2.49 1.89
C ALA A 279 12.40 -2.39 3.28
N GLY A 280 13.59 -1.80 3.41
CA GLY A 280 14.24 -1.56 4.70
C GLY A 280 13.41 -0.67 5.63
N ALA A 281 12.69 0.32 5.07
CA ALA A 281 11.79 1.15 5.87
C ALA A 281 10.60 0.36 6.41
N LEU A 282 10.02 -0.53 5.61
CA LEU A 282 8.92 -1.41 6.00
C LEU A 282 9.36 -2.42 7.07
N ASP A 283 10.49 -3.06 6.88
CA ASP A 283 11.04 -4.05 7.83
C ASP A 283 11.31 -3.40 9.19
N LEU A 284 11.96 -2.25 9.21
CA LEU A 284 12.22 -1.50 10.44
C LEU A 284 10.93 -1.09 11.14
N ALA A 285 9.95 -0.61 10.39
CA ALA A 285 8.65 -0.22 10.95
C ALA A 285 7.90 -1.43 11.53
N ALA A 286 7.92 -2.58 10.83
CA ALA A 286 7.30 -3.81 11.31
C ALA A 286 7.96 -4.33 12.59
N GLU A 287 9.27 -4.22 12.71
CA GLU A 287 10.03 -4.59 13.91
C GLU A 287 9.64 -3.70 15.10
N ARG A 288 9.60 -2.38 14.91
CA ARG A 288 9.28 -1.39 15.95
C ARG A 288 7.81 -1.41 16.38
N SER A 289 6.90 -1.79 15.51
CA SER A 289 5.47 -1.88 15.83
C SER A 289 5.11 -3.08 16.72
N LYS A 290 6.03 -4.07 16.84
CA LYS A 290 5.85 -5.26 17.69
C LYS A 290 6.41 -5.06 19.11
N ALA A 291 7.20 -4.04 19.31
CA ALA A 291 7.87 -3.72 20.59
C ALA A 291 7.05 -2.75 21.43
#